data_d0fffe67f598a5df82f108bf360ff5eb
#
_entry.id   d0fffe67f598a5df82f108bf360ff5eb
#
_cell.length_a   1.000
_cell.length_b   1.000
_cell.length_c   1.000
_cell.angle_alpha   90.00
_cell.angle_beta   90.00
_cell.angle_gamma   90.00
#
_symmetry.space_group_name_H-M   'P 1'
#
loop_
_entity.id
_entity.type
_entity.pdbx_description
1 polymer ?
#
loop_
_entity_poly.entity_id
_entity_poly.type
_entity_poly.pdbx_seq_one_letter_code
_entity_poly.pdbx_strand_id
1 'polypeptide(L)'
;MKWKTKVNVRARKLPLLINTMGWTAAQGKRLGLEKSILEKYFPNRVNWINPTSNTNAKIDASFESNSGRRYTMRVYIPNDFPSSCPNMVIKEPASRIPDFPNLRTSHAGPRNHEGYLLICHFDKSKWSGQHTLYEVLMKGRLWLEAYEGHLSTGNEIDYYLKHMGE
;
A
#
# COMPACT_ATOMS: atom_id res chain seq x y z
N MET A 1 -63.76 -19.83 30.77
CA MET A 1 -62.54 -20.43 30.15
C MET A 1 -61.60 -19.33 29.76
N LYS A 2 -60.39 -19.21 30.40
CA LYS A 2 -59.39 -18.21 30.10
C LYS A 2 -58.28 -18.89 29.34
N TRP A 3 -58.12 -18.55 28.09
CA TRP A 3 -56.97 -18.99 27.23
C TRP A 3 -55.78 -18.13 27.56
N LYS A 4 -54.74 -18.71 28.17
CA LYS A 4 -53.44 -18.08 28.33
C LYS A 4 -52.58 -18.43 27.11
N THR A 5 -52.43 -17.50 26.19
CA THR A 5 -51.50 -17.62 25.09
C THR A 5 -50.06 -17.36 25.62
N LYS A 6 -49.27 -18.40 25.74
CA LYS A 6 -47.82 -18.27 26.03
C LYS A 6 -47.13 -17.81 24.73
N VAL A 7 -46.75 -16.55 24.69
CA VAL A 7 -45.88 -16.05 23.65
C VAL A 7 -44.44 -16.55 23.92
N ASN A 8 -43.98 -17.49 23.12
CA ASN A 8 -42.67 -18.05 23.22
C ASN A 8 -41.74 -17.11 22.46
N VAL A 9 -41.12 -16.13 23.16
CA VAL A 9 -40.12 -15.26 22.60
C VAL A 9 -38.82 -16.08 22.49
N ARG A 10 -38.63 -16.70 21.34
CA ARG A 10 -37.32 -17.24 20.98
C ARG A 10 -36.34 -16.07 20.91
N ALA A 11 -35.48 -15.97 21.92
CA ALA A 11 -34.29 -15.12 21.87
C ALA A 11 -33.50 -15.47 20.60
N ARG A 12 -33.55 -14.58 19.62
CA ARG A 12 -32.61 -14.67 18.47
C ARG A 12 -31.23 -14.54 19.05
N LYS A 13 -30.48 -15.65 19.07
CA LYS A 13 -29.04 -15.61 19.28
C LYS A 13 -28.48 -14.64 18.22
N LEU A 14 -28.01 -13.48 18.68
CA LEU A 14 -27.14 -12.65 17.90
C LEU A 14 -26.00 -13.54 17.42
N PRO A 15 -25.65 -13.52 16.12
CA PRO A 15 -24.50 -14.27 15.67
C PRO A 15 -23.33 -13.84 16.54
N LEU A 16 -22.66 -14.81 17.18
CA LEU A 16 -21.36 -14.61 17.80
C LEU A 16 -20.53 -13.87 16.75
N LEU A 17 -20.10 -12.66 17.09
CA LEU A 17 -19.03 -11.99 16.38
C LEU A 17 -17.86 -12.96 16.40
N ILE A 18 -17.73 -13.74 15.34
CA ILE A 18 -16.50 -14.48 15.06
C ILE A 18 -15.45 -13.38 15.04
N ASN A 19 -14.60 -13.41 16.06
CA ASN A 19 -13.43 -12.52 16.15
C ASN A 19 -12.50 -12.94 15.00
N THR A 20 -12.89 -12.55 13.79
CA THR A 20 -12.02 -12.68 12.62
C THR A 20 -10.83 -11.80 12.95
N MET A 21 -9.63 -12.36 12.94
CA MET A 21 -8.36 -11.63 12.99
C MET A 21 -8.28 -10.74 11.75
N GLY A 22 -9.10 -9.73 11.70
CA GLY A 22 -9.35 -8.87 10.56
C GLY A 22 -9.37 -7.41 10.97
N TRP A 23 -9.66 -6.57 10.00
CA TRP A 23 -9.79 -5.13 10.18
C TRP A 23 -10.96 -4.76 11.09
N THR A 24 -10.82 -3.68 11.84
CA THR A 24 -11.98 -3.05 12.50
C THR A 24 -12.97 -2.55 11.45
N ALA A 25 -14.22 -2.28 11.86
CA ALA A 25 -15.23 -1.74 10.94
C ALA A 25 -14.78 -0.41 10.29
N ALA A 26 -14.11 0.47 11.05
CA ALA A 26 -13.58 1.73 10.55
C ALA A 26 -12.46 1.51 9.53
N GLN A 27 -11.53 0.60 9.82
CA GLN A 27 -10.45 0.25 8.89
C GLN A 27 -11.01 -0.41 7.62
N GLY A 28 -11.97 -1.31 7.74
CA GLY A 28 -12.62 -1.94 6.59
C GLY A 28 -13.31 -0.93 5.68
N LYS A 29 -14.01 0.05 6.27
CA LYS A 29 -14.63 1.16 5.52
C LYS A 29 -13.56 2.00 4.81
N ARG A 30 -12.47 2.31 5.49
CA ARG A 30 -11.35 3.07 4.91
C ARG A 30 -10.72 2.31 3.74
N LEU A 31 -10.43 1.01 3.89
CA LEU A 31 -9.85 0.18 2.81
C LEU A 31 -10.80 0.04 1.62
N GLY A 32 -12.11 -0.02 1.85
CA GLY A 32 -13.10 0.01 0.78
C GLY A 32 -13.05 1.31 -0.02
N LEU A 33 -12.87 2.46 0.65
CA LEU A 33 -12.68 3.75 -0.01
C LEU A 33 -11.36 3.79 -0.80
N GLU A 34 -10.25 3.32 -0.21
CA GLU A 34 -8.96 3.22 -0.90
C GLU A 34 -9.06 2.38 -2.17
N LYS A 35 -9.75 1.24 -2.09
CA LYS A 35 -9.98 0.37 -3.26
C LYS A 35 -10.72 1.12 -4.37
N SER A 36 -11.78 1.84 -4.03
CA SER A 36 -12.54 2.63 -5.00
C SER A 36 -11.70 3.72 -5.66
N ILE A 37 -10.85 4.40 -4.89
CA ILE A 37 -9.93 5.42 -5.39
C ILE A 37 -8.92 4.80 -6.35
N LEU A 38 -8.30 3.68 -5.96
CA LEU A 38 -7.29 3.01 -6.79
C LEU A 38 -7.89 2.44 -8.08
N GLU A 39 -9.09 1.88 -8.05
CA GLU A 39 -9.78 1.43 -9.26
C GLU A 39 -10.10 2.57 -10.22
N LYS A 40 -10.45 3.75 -9.68
CA LYS A 40 -10.73 4.95 -10.48
C LYS A 40 -9.49 5.47 -11.21
N TYR A 41 -8.35 5.55 -10.51
CA TYR A 41 -7.13 6.18 -11.06
C TYR A 41 -6.16 5.19 -11.71
N PHE A 42 -6.21 3.92 -11.32
CA PHE A 42 -5.36 2.84 -11.83
C PHE A 42 -6.21 1.62 -12.27
N PRO A 43 -7.16 1.79 -13.19
CA PRO A 43 -8.07 0.72 -13.59
C PRO A 43 -7.29 -0.51 -14.09
N ASN A 44 -7.60 -1.69 -13.55
CA ASN A 44 -6.96 -2.98 -13.89
C ASN A 44 -5.44 -3.05 -13.64
N ARG A 45 -4.87 -2.14 -12.85
CA ARG A 45 -3.43 -2.11 -12.57
C ARG A 45 -3.08 -2.45 -11.13
N VAL A 46 -4.06 -2.57 -10.26
CA VAL A 46 -3.87 -2.85 -8.83
C VAL A 46 -4.50 -4.19 -8.47
N ASN A 47 -3.68 -5.07 -7.93
CA ASN A 47 -4.12 -6.37 -7.41
C ASN A 47 -4.04 -6.39 -5.88
N TRP A 48 -5.16 -6.66 -5.23
CA TRP A 48 -5.25 -6.80 -3.78
C TRP A 48 -4.95 -8.24 -3.36
N ILE A 49 -4.06 -8.40 -2.40
CA ILE A 49 -3.63 -9.68 -1.84
C ILE A 49 -4.05 -9.71 -0.38
N ASN A 50 -4.81 -10.73 0.01
CA ASN A 50 -5.34 -10.90 1.37
C ASN A 50 -6.03 -9.64 1.94
N PRO A 51 -6.95 -8.99 1.22
CA PRO A 51 -7.51 -7.69 1.60
C PRO A 51 -8.27 -7.69 2.93
N THR A 52 -8.71 -8.86 3.40
CA THR A 52 -9.44 -9.02 4.67
C THR A 52 -8.52 -9.29 5.86
N SER A 53 -7.23 -9.54 5.63
CA SER A 53 -6.25 -9.81 6.68
C SER A 53 -5.56 -8.53 7.14
N ASN A 54 -5.65 -8.19 8.41
CA ASN A 54 -4.92 -7.05 8.98
C ASN A 54 -3.44 -7.32 9.24
N THR A 55 -2.97 -8.56 9.07
CA THR A 55 -1.57 -8.93 9.28
C THR A 55 -0.80 -9.17 7.97
N ASN A 56 -1.49 -9.34 6.85
CA ASN A 56 -0.87 -9.75 5.59
C ASN A 56 -1.52 -9.12 4.35
N ALA A 57 -2.22 -8.01 4.51
CA ALA A 57 -2.79 -7.30 3.36
C ALA A 57 -1.70 -6.58 2.58
N LYS A 58 -1.75 -6.72 1.27
CA LYS A 58 -0.80 -6.11 0.33
C LYS A 58 -1.53 -5.65 -0.91
N ILE A 59 -0.94 -4.73 -1.64
CA ILE A 59 -1.33 -4.43 -3.02
C ILE A 59 -0.12 -4.51 -3.92
N ASP A 60 -0.29 -5.11 -5.09
CA ASP A 60 0.67 -5.07 -6.20
C ASP A 60 0.13 -4.12 -7.26
N ALA A 61 0.88 -3.09 -7.59
CA ALA A 61 0.50 -2.11 -8.60
C ALA A 61 1.50 -2.11 -9.75
N SER A 62 0.98 -2.24 -10.98
CA SER A 62 1.78 -2.27 -12.19
C SER A 62 1.84 -0.89 -12.84
N PHE A 63 3.05 -0.42 -13.14
CA PHE A 63 3.32 0.86 -13.78
C PHE A 63 4.20 0.69 -14.99
N GLU A 64 3.97 1.58 -15.96
CA GLU A 64 4.89 1.82 -17.05
C GLU A 64 5.50 3.20 -16.88
N SER A 65 6.83 3.27 -16.91
CA SER A 65 7.56 4.52 -16.81
C SER A 65 7.45 5.32 -18.12
N ASN A 66 7.90 6.57 -18.09
CA ASN A 66 7.93 7.41 -19.27
C ASN A 66 8.84 6.85 -20.39
N SER A 67 9.80 5.99 -20.05
CA SER A 67 10.65 5.27 -21.02
C SER A 67 10.02 3.99 -21.58
N GLY A 68 8.80 3.62 -21.15
CA GLY A 68 8.12 2.40 -21.55
C GLY A 68 8.52 1.14 -20.78
N ARG A 69 9.32 1.26 -19.72
CA ARG A 69 9.67 0.12 -18.87
C ARG A 69 8.57 -0.20 -17.89
N ARG A 70 8.36 -1.49 -17.64
CA ARG A 70 7.32 -1.97 -16.73
C ARG A 70 7.88 -2.32 -15.38
N TYR A 71 7.16 -1.91 -14.34
CA TYR A 71 7.48 -2.14 -12.93
C TYR A 71 6.25 -2.63 -12.19
N THR A 72 6.48 -3.47 -11.18
CA THR A 72 5.47 -3.81 -10.19
C THR A 72 5.96 -3.34 -8.83
N MET A 73 5.20 -2.44 -8.20
CA MET A 73 5.42 -2.04 -6.83
C MET A 73 4.49 -2.80 -5.89
N ARG A 74 5.03 -3.24 -4.76
CA ARG A 74 4.24 -3.86 -3.69
C ARG A 74 4.17 -2.94 -2.49
N VAL A 75 2.96 -2.69 -2.00
CA VAL A 75 2.69 -1.93 -0.79
C VAL A 75 2.19 -2.89 0.28
N TYR A 76 2.83 -2.87 1.45
CA TYR A 76 2.44 -3.63 2.63
C TYR A 76 1.57 -2.75 3.52
N ILE A 77 0.33 -3.16 3.73
CA ILE A 77 -0.63 -2.38 4.52
C ILE A 77 -0.44 -2.75 5.99
N PRO A 78 -0.05 -1.79 6.86
CA PRO A 78 0.17 -2.07 8.26
C PRO A 78 -1.14 -2.39 8.99
N ASN A 79 -1.06 -3.15 10.06
CA ASN A 79 -2.22 -3.61 10.83
C ASN A 79 -3.01 -2.47 11.49
N ASP A 80 -2.38 -1.33 11.70
CA ASP A 80 -2.98 -0.11 12.24
C ASP A 80 -3.33 0.93 11.17
N PHE A 81 -3.29 0.54 9.87
CA PHE A 81 -3.68 1.44 8.79
C PHE A 81 -5.05 2.08 9.06
N PRO A 82 -5.22 3.40 8.88
CA PRO A 82 -4.32 4.35 8.22
C PRO A 82 -3.35 5.09 9.16
N SER A 83 -3.16 4.65 10.41
CA SER A 83 -2.34 5.39 11.39
C SER A 83 -0.85 5.36 11.04
N SER A 84 -0.34 4.22 10.58
CA SER A 84 1.06 4.08 10.15
C SER A 84 1.20 4.14 8.64
N CYS A 85 2.34 4.70 8.18
CA CYS A 85 2.71 4.75 6.78
C CYS A 85 2.99 3.34 6.23
N PRO A 86 2.35 2.93 5.13
CA PRO A 86 2.68 1.67 4.47
C PRO A 86 4.12 1.63 3.96
N ASN A 87 4.74 0.46 4.02
CA ASN A 87 6.02 0.22 3.34
C ASN A 87 5.79 -0.13 1.88
N MET A 88 6.71 0.28 1.02
CA MET A 88 6.66 -0.02 -0.42
C MET A 88 8.00 -0.56 -0.90
N VAL A 89 7.93 -1.53 -1.81
CA VAL A 89 9.09 -2.17 -2.43
C VAL A 89 8.92 -2.23 -3.94
N ILE A 90 10.03 -2.32 -4.67
CA ILE A 90 10.01 -2.71 -6.07
C ILE A 90 10.06 -4.23 -6.15
N LYS A 91 8.94 -4.83 -6.53
CA LYS A 91 8.79 -6.28 -6.67
C LYS A 91 9.37 -6.77 -8.01
N GLU A 92 9.09 -6.04 -9.09
CA GLU A 92 9.57 -6.40 -10.42
C GLU A 92 10.09 -5.14 -11.15
N PRO A 93 11.22 -5.22 -11.77
CA PRO A 93 12.16 -6.34 -11.85
C PRO A 93 13.14 -6.37 -10.65
N ALA A 94 12.87 -7.20 -9.66
CA ALA A 94 13.64 -7.26 -8.40
C ALA A 94 15.16 -7.48 -8.62
N SER A 95 15.51 -8.36 -9.58
CA SER A 95 16.88 -8.71 -9.85
C SER A 95 17.65 -7.67 -10.69
N ARG A 96 16.99 -6.71 -11.29
CA ARG A 96 17.58 -5.70 -12.17
C ARG A 96 17.87 -4.39 -11.46
N ILE A 97 17.26 -4.16 -10.30
CA ILE A 97 17.52 -2.98 -9.50
C ILE A 97 18.64 -3.30 -8.52
N PRO A 98 19.80 -2.63 -8.59
CA PRO A 98 20.93 -2.91 -7.72
C PRO A 98 20.66 -2.46 -6.28
N ASP A 99 21.47 -2.94 -5.35
CA ASP A 99 21.54 -2.35 -4.03
C ASP A 99 22.26 -0.99 -4.12
N PHE A 100 21.79 -0.02 -3.36
CA PHE A 100 22.38 1.30 -3.35
C PHE A 100 23.31 1.47 -2.15
N PRO A 101 24.57 1.89 -2.38
CA PRO A 101 25.55 2.08 -1.31
C PRO A 101 25.19 3.26 -0.39
N ASN A 102 24.51 4.28 -0.91
CA ASN A 102 24.09 5.45 -0.16
C ASN A 102 22.57 5.54 -0.14
N LEU A 103 21.98 5.02 0.95
CA LEU A 103 20.52 4.98 1.13
C LEU A 103 19.89 6.37 1.22
N ARG A 104 20.67 7.39 1.63
CA ARG A 104 20.17 8.76 1.78
C ARG A 104 19.92 9.42 0.43
N THR A 105 20.86 9.27 -0.52
CA THR A 105 20.76 9.92 -1.84
C THR A 105 20.00 9.09 -2.87
N SER A 106 19.81 7.81 -2.59
CA SER A 106 18.99 6.92 -3.43
C SER A 106 17.53 6.87 -3.01
N HIS A 107 17.18 7.35 -1.82
CA HIS A 107 15.84 7.17 -1.24
C HIS A 107 15.37 5.71 -1.29
N ALA A 108 16.31 4.79 -1.01
CA ALA A 108 16.07 3.36 -0.94
C ALA A 108 16.56 2.82 0.40
N GLY A 109 15.93 1.78 0.89
CA GLY A 109 16.32 1.04 2.08
C GLY A 109 16.96 -0.30 1.74
N PRO A 110 17.21 -1.13 2.74
CA PRO A 110 17.66 -2.49 2.52
C PRO A 110 16.57 -3.32 1.84
N ARG A 111 16.96 -4.48 1.30
CA ARG A 111 15.97 -5.45 0.83
C ARG A 111 15.18 -6.01 2.00
N ASN A 112 13.90 -6.21 1.77
CA ASN A 112 13.03 -6.85 2.76
C ASN A 112 13.26 -8.38 2.80
N HIS A 113 12.50 -9.09 3.63
CA HIS A 113 12.60 -10.55 3.77
C HIS A 113 12.22 -11.33 2.50
N GLU A 114 11.48 -10.71 1.56
CA GLU A 114 11.17 -11.28 0.24
C GLU A 114 12.26 -10.98 -0.81
N GLY A 115 13.32 -10.27 -0.43
CA GLY A 115 14.42 -9.89 -1.33
C GLY A 115 14.16 -8.65 -2.19
N TYR A 116 13.07 -7.92 -1.94
CA TYR A 116 12.69 -6.73 -2.71
C TYR A 116 13.29 -5.46 -2.11
N LEU A 117 13.71 -4.53 -2.97
CA LEU A 117 14.26 -3.24 -2.56
C LEU A 117 13.17 -2.37 -1.92
N LEU A 118 13.39 -1.98 -0.66
CA LEU A 118 12.54 -1.02 0.03
C LEU A 118 12.81 0.39 -0.52
N ILE A 119 11.77 1.15 -0.84
CA ILE A 119 11.91 2.55 -1.26
C ILE A 119 11.34 3.51 -0.21
N CYS A 120 12.03 4.65 -0.03
CA CYS A 120 11.60 5.72 0.85
C CYS A 120 10.69 6.68 0.07
N HIS A 121 9.42 6.38 0.03
CA HIS A 121 8.41 7.14 -0.70
C HIS A 121 7.74 8.22 0.16
N PHE A 122 7.89 8.13 1.48
CA PHE A 122 7.28 9.06 2.43
C PHE A 122 8.21 9.32 3.62
N ASP A 123 8.26 10.56 4.08
CA ASP A 123 8.77 10.87 5.40
C ASP A 123 7.75 10.41 6.46
N LYS A 124 8.09 9.34 7.17
CA LYS A 124 7.18 8.73 8.16
C LYS A 124 6.76 9.69 9.26
N SER A 125 7.60 10.70 9.56
CA SER A 125 7.27 11.72 10.57
C SER A 125 6.15 12.67 10.11
N LYS A 126 5.93 12.78 8.80
CA LYS A 126 4.89 13.61 8.18
C LYS A 126 3.66 12.81 7.77
N TRP A 127 3.65 11.50 8.00
CA TRP A 127 2.50 10.67 7.71
C TRP A 127 1.34 11.01 8.64
N SER A 128 0.15 11.05 8.10
CA SER A 128 -1.11 11.14 8.85
C SER A 128 -2.15 10.18 8.26
N GLY A 129 -3.15 9.82 9.04
CA GLY A 129 -4.23 8.96 8.58
C GLY A 129 -5.11 9.55 7.46
N GLN A 130 -4.86 10.79 7.03
CA GLN A 130 -5.54 11.41 5.90
C GLN A 130 -4.90 11.07 4.55
N HIS A 131 -3.61 10.70 4.55
CA HIS A 131 -2.94 10.27 3.32
C HIS A 131 -3.51 8.97 2.78
N THR A 132 -3.53 8.82 1.48
CA THR A 132 -4.17 7.74 0.75
C THR A 132 -3.14 6.77 0.15
N LEU A 133 -3.57 5.55 -0.15
CA LEU A 133 -2.75 4.60 -0.91
C LEU A 133 -2.48 5.10 -2.35
N TYR A 134 -3.36 5.96 -2.87
CA TYR A 134 -3.11 6.65 -4.14
C TYR A 134 -1.85 7.53 -4.06
N GLU A 135 -1.73 8.37 -3.02
CA GLU A 135 -0.55 9.20 -2.81
C GLU A 135 0.71 8.35 -2.62
N VAL A 136 0.61 7.24 -1.87
CA VAL A 136 1.71 6.29 -1.71
C VAL A 136 2.20 5.78 -3.08
N LEU A 137 1.29 5.32 -3.93
CA LEU A 137 1.63 4.83 -5.27
C LEU A 137 2.19 5.93 -6.18
N MET A 138 1.64 7.13 -6.13
CA MET A 138 2.16 8.27 -6.91
C MET A 138 3.59 8.64 -6.51
N LYS A 139 3.90 8.63 -5.22
CA LYS A 139 5.27 8.86 -4.74
C LYS A 139 6.23 7.74 -5.16
N GLY A 140 5.76 6.50 -5.15
CA GLY A 140 6.52 5.38 -5.72
C GLY A 140 6.80 5.56 -7.21
N ARG A 141 5.82 6.03 -7.98
CA ARG A 141 6.00 6.33 -9.40
C ARG A 141 7.04 7.44 -9.62
N LEU A 142 7.02 8.49 -8.80
CA LEU A 142 8.07 9.53 -8.85
C LEU A 142 9.45 8.94 -8.61
N TRP A 143 9.59 8.03 -7.64
CA TRP A 143 10.86 7.34 -7.41
C TRP A 143 11.31 6.54 -8.62
N LEU A 144 10.41 5.83 -9.31
CA LEU A 144 10.73 5.08 -10.53
C LEU A 144 11.25 5.99 -11.65
N GLU A 145 10.62 7.13 -11.87
CA GLU A 145 11.09 8.10 -12.88
C GLU A 145 12.45 8.70 -12.50
N ALA A 146 12.67 8.98 -11.23
CA ALA A 146 13.97 9.43 -10.71
C ALA A 146 15.05 8.35 -10.88
N TYR A 147 14.73 7.09 -10.62
CA TYR A 147 15.62 5.96 -10.84
C TYR A 147 16.00 5.81 -12.32
N GLU A 148 15.06 5.96 -13.23
CA GLU A 148 15.36 5.93 -14.67
C GLU A 148 16.20 7.14 -15.12
N GLY A 149 15.95 8.30 -14.54
CA GLY A 149 16.84 9.44 -14.71
C GLY A 149 18.27 9.14 -14.27
N HIS A 150 18.42 8.51 -13.10
CA HIS A 150 19.72 8.03 -12.61
C HIS A 150 20.40 7.07 -13.60
N LEU A 151 19.67 6.10 -14.14
CA LEU A 151 20.22 5.17 -15.13
C LEU A 151 20.70 5.85 -16.42
N SER A 152 20.01 6.93 -16.83
CA SER A 152 20.32 7.62 -18.08
C SER A 152 21.48 8.58 -17.96
N THR A 153 21.68 9.23 -16.80
CA THR A 153 22.60 10.36 -16.63
C THR A 153 23.71 10.12 -15.61
N GLY A 154 23.52 9.13 -14.71
CA GLY A 154 24.42 8.89 -13.58
C GLY A 154 24.24 9.84 -12.40
N ASN A 155 23.35 10.84 -12.49
CA ASN A 155 23.03 11.70 -11.35
C ASN A 155 22.33 10.90 -10.24
N GLU A 156 22.50 11.31 -8.98
CA GLU A 156 21.83 10.65 -7.85
C GLU A 156 20.30 10.75 -7.95
N ILE A 157 19.57 9.77 -7.43
CA ILE A 157 18.10 9.75 -7.44
C ILE A 157 17.54 10.99 -6.73
N ASP A 158 18.17 11.39 -5.61
CA ASP A 158 17.80 12.59 -4.85
C ASP A 158 17.82 13.88 -5.70
N TYR A 159 18.71 13.97 -6.67
CA TYR A 159 18.76 15.10 -7.60
C TYR A 159 17.42 15.29 -8.32
N TYR A 160 16.85 14.19 -8.83
CA TYR A 160 15.57 14.26 -9.55
C TYR A 160 14.39 14.48 -8.62
N LEU A 161 14.39 13.85 -7.45
CA LEU A 161 13.27 13.98 -6.49
C LEU A 161 13.13 15.40 -5.96
N LYS A 162 14.24 16.11 -5.72
CA LYS A 162 14.22 17.52 -5.32
C LYS A 162 13.62 18.42 -6.40
N HIS A 163 13.87 18.15 -7.65
CA HIS A 163 13.41 18.98 -8.78
C HIS A 163 11.98 18.60 -9.24
N MET A 164 11.47 17.44 -8.87
CA MET A 164 10.10 17.03 -9.15
C MET A 164 9.09 17.48 -8.06
N GLY A 165 9.57 17.99 -6.94
CA GLY A 165 8.76 18.46 -5.82
C GLY A 165 8.59 19.98 -5.75
N GLU A 166 9.20 20.70 -6.70
CA GLU A 166 9.01 22.15 -6.93
C GLU A 166 7.99 22.34 -8.06
#